data_3cf9c1a464edbbb3388e7bd07ad531de
#
_entry.id   3cf9c1a464edbbb3388e7bd07ad531de
#
_cell.length_a   1.000
_cell.length_b   1.000
_cell.length_c   1.000
_cell.angle_alpha   90.00
_cell.angle_beta   90.00
_cell.angle_gamma   90.00
#
_symmetry.space_group_name_H-M   'P 1'
#
loop_
_entity.id
_entity.type
_entity.pdbx_description
1 polymer ?
#
loop_
_entity_poly.entity_id
_entity_poly.type
_entity_poly.pdbx_seq_one_letter_code
_entity_poly.pdbx_strand_id
1 'polypeptide(L)'
;MAQQTAPYRARLQQALNAQSLCLGETAWPVTSRAGADVWLHARMEALVDAGLVVSRCEGPQKSWTLTPTGRAEFHRHHDFCYGKMRVRTLEIKPQRDGIQAIFTYDIPALPQWAKTPSLRMADSELDNLISGIDNVHYQAVFIRENNGTLRLARGPEPLDLLY
;
A
#
# COMPACT_ATOMS: atom_id res chain seq x y z
N MET A 1 -32.19 6.27 -14.50
CA MET A 1 -31.48 5.03 -14.87
C MET A 1 -30.19 4.88 -14.07
N ALA A 2 -29.96 3.69 -13.58
CA ALA A 2 -28.70 3.42 -12.89
C ALA A 2 -27.55 3.50 -13.89
N GLN A 3 -26.50 4.21 -13.53
CA GLN A 3 -25.29 4.20 -14.33
C GLN A 3 -24.64 2.83 -14.28
N GLN A 4 -24.14 2.40 -15.41
CA GLN A 4 -23.41 1.14 -15.47
C GLN A 4 -22.03 1.34 -14.89
N THR A 5 -21.80 0.82 -13.69
CA THR A 5 -20.52 0.92 -13.02
C THR A 5 -19.54 -0.20 -13.40
N ALA A 6 -20.06 -1.30 -13.96
CA ALA A 6 -19.24 -2.49 -14.21
C ALA A 6 -17.99 -2.24 -15.06
N PRO A 7 -18.06 -1.49 -16.19
CA PRO A 7 -16.85 -1.22 -16.98
C PRO A 7 -15.81 -0.40 -16.20
N TYR A 8 -16.30 0.56 -15.42
CA TYR A 8 -15.41 1.40 -14.60
C TYR A 8 -14.78 0.61 -13.48
N ARG A 9 -15.57 -0.24 -12.81
CA ARG A 9 -15.05 -1.12 -11.75
C ARG A 9 -13.98 -2.04 -12.30
N ALA A 10 -14.21 -2.67 -13.43
CA ALA A 10 -13.25 -3.60 -14.03
C ALA A 10 -11.94 -2.89 -14.39
N ARG A 11 -12.03 -1.73 -15.03
CA ARG A 11 -10.84 -0.96 -15.42
C ARG A 11 -10.08 -0.44 -14.20
N LEU A 12 -10.82 0.06 -13.20
CA LEU A 12 -10.22 0.54 -11.96
C LEU A 12 -9.53 -0.62 -11.23
N GLN A 13 -10.19 -1.76 -11.11
CA GLN A 13 -9.60 -2.92 -10.44
C GLN A 13 -8.36 -3.41 -11.17
N GLN A 14 -8.34 -3.35 -12.49
CA GLN A 14 -7.16 -3.69 -13.27
C GLN A 14 -5.98 -2.79 -12.91
N ALA A 15 -6.22 -1.49 -12.78
CA ALA A 15 -5.19 -0.53 -12.40
C ALA A 15 -4.69 -0.80 -10.96
N LEU A 16 -5.59 -1.09 -10.04
CA LEU A 16 -5.22 -1.40 -8.66
C LEU A 16 -4.45 -2.71 -8.56
N ASN A 17 -4.81 -3.70 -9.36
CA ASN A 17 -4.11 -4.99 -9.38
C ASN A 17 -2.67 -4.86 -9.86
N ALA A 18 -2.37 -3.84 -10.64
CA ALA A 18 -1.01 -3.58 -11.11
C ALA A 18 -0.13 -2.92 -10.05
N GLN A 19 -0.69 -2.50 -8.92
CA GLN A 19 0.02 -1.78 -7.87
C GLN A 19 -0.01 -2.56 -6.57
N SER A 20 1.06 -3.29 -6.30
CA SER A 20 1.22 -3.96 -5.01
C SER A 20 1.57 -2.92 -3.94
N LEU A 21 0.94 -3.06 -2.77
CA LEU A 21 1.19 -2.20 -1.63
C LEU A 21 2.33 -2.80 -0.81
N CYS A 22 3.46 -2.10 -0.75
CA CYS A 22 4.69 -2.64 -0.18
C CYS A 22 5.36 -1.61 0.72
N LEU A 23 6.19 -2.10 1.63
CA LEU A 23 6.90 -1.24 2.59
C LEU A 23 8.07 -0.48 1.97
N GLY A 24 8.66 -1.01 0.90
CA GLY A 24 9.84 -0.40 0.28
C GLY A 24 11.15 -0.79 0.93
N GLU A 25 11.20 -1.87 1.68
CA GLU A 25 12.41 -2.35 2.36
C GLU A 25 13.05 -3.45 1.53
N THR A 26 13.85 -3.05 0.55
CA THR A 26 14.31 -3.95 -0.52
C THR A 26 15.76 -4.38 -0.42
N ALA A 27 16.58 -3.75 0.44
CA ALA A 27 18.00 -4.04 0.56
C ALA A 27 18.29 -4.71 1.90
N TRP A 28 18.82 -5.93 1.84
CA TRP A 28 19.17 -6.70 3.03
C TRP A 28 20.58 -7.29 2.91
N PRO A 29 21.37 -7.37 3.98
CA PRO A 29 21.05 -6.88 5.33
C PRO A 29 21.10 -5.35 5.42
N VAL A 30 20.49 -4.81 6.49
CA VAL A 30 20.55 -3.40 6.83
C VAL A 30 21.50 -3.22 7.98
N THR A 31 22.41 -2.26 7.87
CA THR A 31 23.36 -1.95 8.96
C THR A 31 23.29 -0.45 9.24
N SER A 32 23.46 -0.10 10.51
CA SER A 32 23.49 1.29 10.93
C SER A 32 24.29 1.43 12.21
N ARG A 33 24.85 2.61 12.41
CA ARG A 33 25.55 2.95 13.65
C ARG A 33 24.51 3.23 14.74
N ALA A 34 24.77 2.77 15.94
CA ALA A 34 23.90 3.05 17.08
C ALA A 34 23.76 4.56 17.27
N GLY A 35 22.52 5.03 17.40
CA GLY A 35 22.21 6.44 17.56
C GLY A 35 22.13 7.25 16.28
N ALA A 36 22.51 6.66 15.14
CA ALA A 36 22.30 7.30 13.84
C ALA A 36 20.91 6.96 13.33
N ASP A 37 20.34 7.76 12.45
CA ASP A 37 19.06 7.55 11.76
C ASP A 37 17.98 6.89 12.62
N VAL A 38 17.35 7.69 13.47
CA VAL A 38 16.29 7.25 14.39
C VAL A 38 15.12 6.61 13.65
N TRP A 39 14.78 7.13 12.47
CA TRP A 39 13.67 6.62 11.68
C TRP A 39 13.93 5.23 11.11
N LEU A 40 15.16 5.02 10.62
CA LEU A 40 15.57 3.70 10.15
C LEU A 40 15.52 2.68 11.28
N HIS A 41 16.05 3.03 12.44
CA HIS A 41 16.02 2.14 13.60
C HIS A 41 14.58 1.79 14.00
N ALA A 42 13.68 2.77 14.01
CA ALA A 42 12.28 2.55 14.35
C ALA A 42 11.61 1.57 13.39
N ARG A 43 11.85 1.75 12.09
CA ARG A 43 11.28 0.84 11.06
C ARG A 43 11.84 -0.57 11.21
N MET A 44 13.15 -0.69 11.42
CA MET A 44 13.78 -2.00 11.54
C MET A 44 13.32 -2.73 12.80
N GLU A 45 13.25 -2.03 13.93
CA GLU A 45 12.76 -2.64 15.17
C GLU A 45 11.29 -3.03 15.08
N ALA A 46 10.50 -2.28 14.33
CA ALA A 46 9.11 -2.65 14.06
C ALA A 46 9.01 -3.95 13.26
N LEU A 47 9.93 -4.15 12.31
CA LEU A 47 10.00 -5.39 11.55
C LEU A 47 10.46 -6.57 12.43
N VAL A 48 11.29 -6.29 13.42
CA VAL A 48 11.65 -7.31 14.43
C VAL A 48 10.40 -7.72 15.20
N ASP A 49 9.59 -6.76 15.65
CA ASP A 49 8.34 -7.04 16.35
C ASP A 49 7.37 -7.84 15.48
N ALA A 50 7.39 -7.60 14.19
CA ALA A 50 6.55 -8.32 13.24
C ALA A 50 7.04 -9.74 12.92
N GLY A 51 8.22 -10.11 13.42
CA GLY A 51 8.77 -11.45 13.19
C GLY A 51 9.46 -11.66 11.85
N LEU A 52 9.66 -10.58 11.09
CA LEU A 52 10.25 -10.66 9.74
C LEU A 52 11.76 -10.47 9.74
N VAL A 53 12.31 -9.88 10.80
CA VAL A 53 13.68 -9.43 10.87
C VAL A 53 14.24 -9.75 12.25
N VAL A 54 15.53 -10.03 12.31
CA VAL A 54 16.27 -10.20 13.56
C VAL A 54 17.41 -9.19 13.59
N SER A 55 17.67 -8.62 14.76
CA SER A 55 18.75 -7.65 14.94
C SER A 55 19.96 -8.28 15.64
N ARG A 56 21.12 -7.72 15.34
CA ARG A 56 22.37 -8.12 15.95
C ARG A 56 23.23 -6.88 16.19
N CYS A 57 23.83 -6.79 17.39
CA CYS A 57 24.75 -5.72 17.72
C CYS A 57 26.19 -6.22 17.65
N GLU A 58 27.05 -5.49 16.96
CA GLU A 58 28.48 -5.76 16.88
C GLU A 58 29.21 -4.45 17.15
N GLY A 59 29.61 -4.25 18.44
CA GLY A 59 30.20 -3.00 18.88
C GLY A 59 29.21 -1.84 18.67
N PRO A 60 29.64 -0.74 18.02
CA PRO A 60 28.77 0.41 17.77
C PRO A 60 27.81 0.20 16.62
N GLN A 61 27.93 -0.91 15.90
CA GLN A 61 27.09 -1.21 14.74
C GLN A 61 25.95 -2.12 15.11
N LYS A 62 24.81 -1.88 14.49
CA LYS A 62 23.64 -2.75 14.58
C LYS A 62 23.28 -3.20 13.18
N SER A 63 22.94 -4.48 13.04
CA SER A 63 22.53 -5.03 11.76
C SER A 63 21.19 -5.75 11.92
N TRP A 64 20.46 -5.76 10.82
CA TRP A 64 19.16 -6.44 10.73
C TRP A 64 19.17 -7.35 9.52
N THR A 65 18.77 -8.58 9.74
CA THR A 65 18.69 -9.59 8.68
C THR A 65 17.32 -10.24 8.70
N LEU A 66 16.96 -10.87 7.59
CA LEU A 66 15.66 -11.53 7.46
C LEU A 66 15.64 -12.80 8.31
N THR A 67 14.53 -13.03 9.02
CA THR A 67 14.21 -14.32 9.62
C THR A 67 13.82 -15.30 8.51
N PRO A 68 13.69 -16.62 8.79
CA PRO A 68 13.14 -17.54 7.80
C PRO A 68 11.75 -17.10 7.29
N THR A 69 10.89 -16.63 8.18
CA THR A 69 9.58 -16.07 7.80
C THR A 69 9.76 -14.82 6.91
N GLY A 70 10.68 -13.94 7.31
CA GLY A 70 10.96 -12.73 6.52
C GLY A 70 11.49 -13.04 5.14
N ARG A 71 12.37 -14.04 5.02
CA ARG A 71 12.88 -14.47 3.71
C ARG A 71 11.77 -15.01 2.81
N ALA A 72 10.87 -15.81 3.37
CA ALA A 72 9.75 -16.34 2.59
C ALA A 72 8.84 -15.25 2.07
N GLU A 73 8.53 -14.26 2.90
CA GLU A 73 7.71 -13.12 2.48
C GLU A 73 8.44 -12.26 1.45
N PHE A 74 9.71 -11.97 1.68
CA PHE A 74 10.51 -11.13 0.80
C PHE A 74 10.68 -11.75 -0.59
N HIS A 75 10.86 -13.06 -0.68
CA HIS A 75 11.09 -13.73 -1.97
C HIS A 75 9.89 -13.67 -2.90
N ARG A 76 8.68 -13.46 -2.37
CA ARG A 76 7.49 -13.38 -3.21
C ARG A 76 7.52 -12.18 -4.16
N HIS A 77 8.03 -11.04 -3.68
CA HIS A 77 7.95 -9.78 -4.43
C HIS A 77 9.24 -8.95 -4.37
N HIS A 78 10.29 -9.47 -3.76
CA HIS A 78 11.55 -8.74 -3.46
C HIS A 78 11.29 -7.49 -2.62
N ASP A 79 10.28 -7.56 -1.76
CA ASP A 79 9.86 -6.52 -0.83
C ASP A 79 8.85 -7.14 0.14
N PHE A 80 8.44 -6.39 1.17
CA PHE A 80 7.35 -6.80 2.04
C PHE A 80 6.06 -6.18 1.53
N CYS A 81 5.32 -6.95 0.76
CA CYS A 81 4.07 -6.50 0.15
C CYS A 81 2.89 -7.07 0.91
N TYR A 82 1.93 -6.19 1.23
CA TYR A 82 0.80 -6.56 2.09
C TYR A 82 -0.52 -6.67 1.34
N GLY A 83 -0.50 -6.51 0.04
CA GLY A 83 -1.67 -6.78 -0.78
C GLY A 83 -1.92 -5.74 -1.85
N LYS A 84 -3.15 -5.74 -2.31
CA LYS A 84 -3.64 -4.80 -3.32
C LYS A 84 -5.01 -4.31 -2.89
N MET A 85 -5.35 -3.09 -3.30
CA MET A 85 -6.68 -2.56 -3.04
C MET A 85 -7.72 -3.31 -3.85
N ARG A 86 -8.84 -3.64 -3.23
CA ARG A 86 -10.02 -4.16 -3.91
C ARG A 86 -11.16 -3.15 -3.76
N VAL A 87 -11.78 -2.79 -4.87
CA VAL A 87 -12.89 -1.84 -4.87
C VAL A 87 -14.06 -2.42 -4.09
N ARG A 88 -14.58 -1.65 -3.14
CA ARG A 88 -15.76 -2.04 -2.37
C ARG A 88 -16.99 -1.29 -2.85
N THR A 89 -17.04 0.01 -2.67
CA THR A 89 -18.13 0.85 -3.20
C THR A 89 -17.59 1.70 -4.32
N LEU A 90 -18.46 2.05 -5.26
CA LEU A 90 -18.08 2.81 -6.43
C LEU A 90 -19.21 3.74 -6.83
N GLU A 91 -18.87 5.02 -6.99
CA GLU A 91 -19.80 6.04 -7.50
C GLU A 91 -19.13 6.70 -8.70
N ILE A 92 -19.87 6.83 -9.79
CA ILE A 92 -19.40 7.41 -11.04
C ILE A 92 -20.04 8.77 -11.21
N LYS A 93 -19.23 9.80 -11.45
CA LYS A 93 -19.67 11.16 -11.67
C LYS A 93 -19.09 11.72 -12.96
N PRO A 94 -19.90 11.96 -13.99
CA PRO A 94 -19.41 12.64 -15.18
C PRO A 94 -18.89 14.02 -14.82
N GLN A 95 -17.79 14.41 -15.45
CA GLN A 95 -17.18 15.72 -15.27
C GLN A 95 -16.91 16.34 -16.64
N ARG A 96 -16.52 17.62 -16.63
CA ARG A 96 -16.25 18.37 -17.86
C ARG A 96 -15.15 17.69 -18.70
N ASP A 97 -14.08 17.26 -18.05
CA ASP A 97 -12.89 16.75 -18.74
C ASP A 97 -12.71 15.26 -18.53
N GLY A 98 -13.77 14.54 -18.15
CA GLY A 98 -13.62 13.11 -17.93
C GLY A 98 -14.71 12.56 -17.02
N ILE A 99 -14.40 11.42 -16.43
CA ILE A 99 -15.34 10.70 -15.58
C ILE A 99 -14.63 10.42 -14.26
N GLN A 100 -15.19 10.93 -13.17
CA GLN A 100 -14.66 10.70 -11.83
C GLN A 100 -15.27 9.44 -11.24
N ALA A 101 -14.42 8.55 -10.77
CA ALA A 101 -14.81 7.37 -10.00
C ALA A 101 -14.41 7.59 -8.55
N ILE A 102 -15.38 7.56 -7.64
CA ILE A 102 -15.14 7.69 -6.21
C ILE A 102 -15.40 6.32 -5.58
N PHE A 103 -14.43 5.81 -4.83
CA PHE A 103 -14.54 4.45 -4.33
C PHE A 103 -13.98 4.31 -2.92
N THR A 104 -14.47 3.31 -2.22
CA THR A 104 -13.84 2.77 -1.02
C THR A 104 -13.18 1.44 -1.37
N TYR A 105 -12.31 0.96 -0.52
CA TYR A 105 -11.52 -0.23 -0.79
C TYR A 105 -11.37 -1.08 0.46
N ASP A 106 -11.00 -2.34 0.25
CA ASP A 106 -10.38 -3.17 1.27
C ASP A 106 -9.09 -3.76 0.73
N ILE A 107 -8.37 -4.47 1.56
CA ILE A 107 -7.14 -5.16 1.19
C ILE A 107 -7.33 -6.63 1.57
N PRO A 108 -7.81 -7.46 0.63
CA PRO A 108 -8.05 -8.87 0.94
C PRO A 108 -6.73 -9.59 1.22
N ALA A 109 -6.80 -10.54 2.10
CA ALA A 109 -5.64 -11.35 2.51
C ALA A 109 -4.50 -10.52 3.12
N LEU A 110 -4.84 -9.42 3.81
CA LEU A 110 -3.86 -8.63 4.54
C LEU A 110 -3.11 -9.52 5.53
N PRO A 111 -1.77 -9.62 5.42
CA PRO A 111 -1.02 -10.54 6.28
C PRO A 111 -0.99 -10.06 7.73
N GLN A 112 -0.87 -11.00 8.63
CA GLN A 112 -0.90 -10.70 10.07
C GLN A 112 0.24 -9.75 10.47
N TRP A 113 1.43 -9.91 9.86
CA TRP A 113 2.56 -9.04 10.18
C TRP A 113 2.27 -7.57 9.89
N ALA A 114 1.46 -7.28 8.86
CA ALA A 114 1.12 -5.90 8.51
C ALA A 114 0.27 -5.21 9.59
N LYS A 115 -0.37 -5.98 10.46
CA LYS A 115 -1.22 -5.46 11.54
C LYS A 115 -0.44 -5.19 12.82
N THR A 116 0.86 -5.46 12.85
CA THR A 116 1.71 -5.24 14.02
C THR A 116 1.67 -3.77 14.44
N PRO A 117 1.31 -3.47 15.70
CA PRO A 117 1.13 -2.08 16.13
C PRO A 117 2.37 -1.21 15.96
N SER A 118 3.55 -1.71 16.30
CA SER A 118 4.78 -0.93 16.15
C SER A 118 5.11 -0.66 14.69
N LEU A 119 4.79 -1.58 13.79
CA LEU A 119 4.99 -1.39 12.36
C LEU A 119 4.05 -0.32 11.81
N ARG A 120 2.80 -0.32 12.25
CA ARG A 120 1.84 0.71 11.88
C ARG A 120 2.27 2.09 12.39
N MET A 121 2.87 2.15 13.57
CA MET A 121 3.41 3.41 14.09
C MET A 121 4.63 3.89 13.33
N ALA A 122 5.46 2.97 12.86
CA ALA A 122 6.69 3.32 12.15
C ALA A 122 6.48 3.62 10.66
N ASP A 123 5.38 3.16 10.08
CA ASP A 123 5.09 3.32 8.66
C ASP A 123 3.71 3.94 8.49
N SER A 124 3.69 5.26 8.27
CA SER A 124 2.44 6.02 8.19
C SER A 124 1.60 5.64 6.97
N GLU A 125 2.23 5.28 5.86
CA GLU A 125 1.49 4.85 4.66
C GLU A 125 0.74 3.55 4.93
N LEU A 126 1.41 2.57 5.52
CA LEU A 126 0.77 1.32 5.91
C LEU A 126 -0.40 1.58 6.87
N ASP A 127 -0.17 2.39 7.89
CA ASP A 127 -1.20 2.69 8.89
C ASP A 127 -2.41 3.39 8.26
N ASN A 128 -2.16 4.38 7.40
CA ASN A 128 -3.23 5.11 6.73
C ASN A 128 -4.04 4.20 5.83
N LEU A 129 -3.38 3.30 5.10
CA LEU A 129 -4.08 2.40 4.19
C LEU A 129 -4.93 1.38 4.95
N ILE A 130 -4.43 0.84 6.05
CA ILE A 130 -5.21 -0.10 6.87
C ILE A 130 -6.37 0.61 7.56
N SER A 131 -6.13 1.78 8.14
CA SER A 131 -7.17 2.56 8.83
C SER A 131 -8.25 3.03 7.88
N GLY A 132 -7.90 3.21 6.61
CA GLY A 132 -8.83 3.68 5.59
C GLY A 132 -9.72 2.60 4.99
N ILE A 133 -9.52 1.33 5.33
CA ILE A 133 -10.32 0.23 4.76
C ILE A 133 -11.80 0.47 5.03
N ASP A 134 -12.61 0.46 3.97
CA ASP A 134 -14.06 0.69 3.98
C ASP A 134 -14.47 2.05 4.55
N ASN A 135 -13.54 2.97 4.67
CA ASN A 135 -13.74 4.22 5.38
C ASN A 135 -13.33 5.44 4.56
N VAL A 136 -12.12 5.46 4.04
CA VAL A 136 -11.56 6.58 3.29
C VAL A 136 -11.96 6.46 1.82
N HIS A 137 -12.39 7.57 1.23
CA HIS A 137 -12.73 7.64 -0.19
C HIS A 137 -11.50 7.98 -1.02
N TYR A 138 -11.33 7.25 -2.09
CA TYR A 138 -10.33 7.50 -3.12
C TYR A 138 -11.02 7.88 -4.41
N GLN A 139 -10.29 8.52 -5.30
CA GLN A 139 -10.80 8.88 -6.62
C GLN A 139 -9.83 8.46 -7.70
N ALA A 140 -10.40 8.22 -8.87
CA ALA A 140 -9.68 8.06 -10.12
C ALA A 140 -10.44 8.78 -11.19
N VAL A 141 -9.75 9.34 -12.19
CA VAL A 141 -10.39 10.02 -13.31
C VAL A 141 -10.08 9.26 -14.58
N PHE A 142 -11.12 8.93 -15.32
CA PHE A 142 -11.01 8.23 -16.59
C PHE A 142 -11.39 9.13 -17.74
N ILE A 143 -10.79 8.87 -18.90
CA ILE A 143 -11.17 9.49 -20.17
C ILE A 143 -11.58 8.36 -21.10
N ARG A 144 -12.73 8.56 -21.78
CA ARG A 144 -13.17 7.60 -22.79
C ARG A 144 -12.48 7.94 -24.11
N GLU A 145 -11.73 7.00 -24.62
CA GLU A 145 -11.04 7.15 -25.90
C GLU A 145 -12.04 7.01 -27.06
N ASN A 146 -11.62 7.39 -28.25
CA ASN A 146 -12.46 7.33 -29.45
C ASN A 146 -12.96 5.91 -29.76
N ASN A 147 -12.18 4.90 -29.39
CA ASN A 147 -12.52 3.50 -29.61
C ASN A 147 -13.40 2.93 -28.47
N GLY A 148 -13.83 3.76 -27.52
CA GLY A 148 -14.66 3.33 -26.39
C GLY A 148 -13.89 2.81 -25.19
N THR A 149 -12.57 2.70 -25.27
CA THR A 149 -11.73 2.24 -24.18
C THR A 149 -11.64 3.31 -23.09
N LEU A 150 -11.63 2.88 -21.83
CA LEU A 150 -11.42 3.79 -20.71
C LEU A 150 -9.93 3.88 -20.38
N ARG A 151 -9.39 5.11 -20.41
CA ARG A 151 -8.01 5.37 -20.03
C ARG A 151 -7.97 6.04 -18.68
N LEU A 152 -7.15 5.54 -17.77
CA LEU A 152 -6.94 6.16 -16.47
C LEU A 152 -6.08 7.41 -16.67
N ALA A 153 -6.68 8.58 -16.43
CA ALA A 153 -6.01 9.86 -16.62
C ALA A 153 -5.34 10.36 -15.35
N ARG A 154 -5.90 10.06 -14.17
CA ARG A 154 -5.39 10.51 -12.89
C ARG A 154 -5.82 9.57 -11.77
N GLY A 155 -4.97 9.44 -10.75
CA GLY A 155 -5.21 8.61 -9.59
C GLY A 155 -4.82 7.16 -9.84
N PRO A 156 -5.21 6.23 -8.97
CA PRO A 156 -6.02 6.45 -7.75
C PRO A 156 -5.29 7.30 -6.71
N GLU A 157 -6.03 8.14 -6.03
CA GLU A 157 -5.49 9.02 -4.98
C GLU A 157 -6.56 9.29 -3.94
N PRO A 158 -6.20 9.60 -2.69
CA PRO A 158 -7.19 9.96 -1.69
C PRO A 158 -7.98 11.18 -2.13
N LEU A 159 -9.31 11.12 -1.93
CA LEU A 159 -10.19 12.22 -2.30
C LEU A 159 -10.15 13.35 -1.27
N ASP A 160 -10.02 13.00 0.01
CA ASP A 160 -10.25 13.92 1.11
C ASP A 160 -8.93 14.45 1.69
N LEU A 161 -8.10 15.04 0.85
CA LEU A 161 -6.85 15.65 1.31
C LEU A 161 -6.99 17.14 1.58
N LEU A 162 -8.20 17.63 1.62
CA LEU A 162 -8.43 19.07 1.64
C LEU A 162 -8.94 19.55 2.98
N TYR A 163 -8.03 19.82 3.85
CA TYR A 163 -8.36 20.57 5.07
C TYR A 163 -7.20 21.40 5.52
#